data_5a993301dcbc7d5d5aded8479f2b523d
#
_entry.id   5a993301dcbc7d5d5aded8479f2b523d
#
_cell.length_a   1.000
_cell.length_b   1.000
_cell.length_c   1.000
_cell.angle_alpha   90.00
_cell.angle_beta   90.00
_cell.angle_gamma   90.00
#
_symmetry.space_group_name_H-M   'P 1'
#
loop_
_entity.id
_entity.type
_entity.pdbx_description
1 polymer ?
#
loop_
_entity_poly.entity_id
_entity_poly.type
_entity_poly.pdbx_seq_one_letter_code
_entity_poly.pdbx_strand_id
1 'polypeptide(L)'
;DFVGQILPRVVDEKLKYVFEPGPFTKMLKKANDDPANMYFLVIEEINRGNAPAIFGDIFQLLDRNDDGSGKYHISNYDIAKIVYGDENHIIKIPSNLTLLATMNTSDQNVFTLDTAFQRRWEMHLIKNDVAKAIHSRTVIEGSLVSWGKFADVTNAEIIRFGEETGSSEDKRLGAYFARINELTREKFPEKVLKYLWDDAFKMDRYSYFNENMSSLDMVIEVFREEPVSQTDLLKRVLKYGVYTKMVEQVELQSNEEGNVDGE
;
A
#
# COMPACT_ATOMS: atom_id res chain seq x y z
N ASP A 1 -10.54 -17.67 7.45
CA ASP A 1 -11.89 -17.84 8.02
C ASP A 1 -12.38 -16.53 8.64
N PHE A 2 -12.83 -15.66 7.76
CA PHE A 2 -13.23 -14.30 8.10
C PHE A 2 -14.46 -14.27 9.02
N VAL A 3 -15.47 -15.10 8.72
CA VAL A 3 -16.70 -15.21 9.51
C VAL A 3 -16.49 -16.12 10.72
N GLY A 4 -15.91 -17.26 10.48
CA GLY A 4 -15.63 -18.33 11.44
C GLY A 4 -15.55 -19.68 10.74
N GLN A 5 -15.24 -20.71 11.49
CA GLN A 5 -15.11 -22.08 10.96
C GLN A 5 -15.52 -23.10 12.00
N ILE A 6 -15.98 -24.25 11.54
CA ILE A 6 -16.28 -25.38 12.40
C ILE A 6 -15.03 -26.24 12.54
N LEU A 7 -14.55 -26.39 13.78
CA LEU A 7 -13.36 -27.19 14.10
C LEU A 7 -13.70 -28.40 14.98
N PRO A 8 -13.08 -29.55 14.72
CA PRO A 8 -13.16 -30.68 15.65
C PRO A 8 -12.38 -30.37 16.92
N ARG A 9 -13.01 -30.53 18.07
CA ARG A 9 -12.38 -30.40 19.39
C ARG A 9 -12.76 -31.60 20.26
N VAL A 10 -11.83 -32.04 21.09
CA VAL A 10 -12.13 -33.04 22.14
C VAL A 10 -12.63 -32.29 23.36
N VAL A 11 -13.89 -32.51 23.73
CA VAL A 11 -14.54 -31.92 24.89
C VAL A 11 -15.17 -33.09 25.68
N ASP A 12 -14.81 -33.23 26.94
CA ASP A 12 -15.25 -34.34 27.82
C ASP A 12 -14.97 -35.71 27.17
N GLU A 13 -13.74 -35.92 26.67
CA GLU A 13 -13.28 -37.16 26.01
C GLU A 13 -14.06 -37.52 24.72
N LYS A 14 -14.91 -36.65 24.22
CA LYS A 14 -15.69 -36.85 23.00
C LYS A 14 -15.32 -35.82 21.92
N LEU A 15 -15.24 -36.29 20.69
CA LEU A 15 -15.07 -35.42 19.55
C LEU A 15 -16.37 -34.62 19.33
N LYS A 16 -16.27 -33.31 19.42
CA LYS A 16 -17.35 -32.37 19.11
C LYS A 16 -16.90 -31.41 18.01
N TYR A 17 -17.82 -30.99 17.15
CA TYR A 17 -17.59 -29.94 16.18
C TYR A 17 -18.05 -28.61 16.78
N VAL A 18 -17.12 -27.65 16.90
CA VAL A 18 -17.36 -26.37 17.56
C VAL A 18 -17.09 -25.25 16.57
N PHE A 19 -18.02 -24.31 16.50
CA PHE A 19 -17.81 -23.09 15.72
C PHE A 19 -16.80 -22.17 16.44
N GLU A 20 -15.69 -21.89 15.78
CA GLU A 20 -14.70 -20.91 16.20
C GLU A 20 -14.97 -19.59 15.48
N PRO A 21 -15.38 -18.50 16.17
CA PRO A 21 -15.72 -17.24 15.53
C PRO A 21 -14.49 -16.56 14.92
N GLY A 22 -14.65 -16.12 13.68
CA GLY A 22 -13.65 -15.33 12.96
C GLY A 22 -13.66 -13.85 13.36
N PRO A 23 -12.79 -13.03 12.72
CA PRO A 23 -12.68 -11.60 13.01
C PRO A 23 -13.99 -10.84 12.88
N PHE A 24 -14.77 -11.12 11.85
CA PHE A 24 -16.09 -10.49 11.64
C PHE A 24 -17.04 -10.78 12.79
N THR A 25 -17.25 -12.05 13.14
CA THR A 25 -18.17 -12.46 14.22
C THR A 25 -17.73 -11.90 15.58
N LYS A 26 -16.42 -11.91 15.86
CA LYS A 26 -15.87 -11.33 17.09
C LYS A 26 -16.11 -9.82 17.18
N MET A 27 -15.94 -9.09 16.07
CA MET A 27 -16.15 -7.65 16.04
C MET A 27 -17.64 -7.29 16.11
N LEU A 28 -18.48 -8.07 15.40
CA LEU A 28 -19.94 -7.93 15.48
C LEU A 28 -20.46 -8.11 16.91
N LYS A 29 -19.92 -9.11 17.63
CA LYS A 29 -20.25 -9.31 19.05
C LYS A 29 -19.86 -8.12 19.90
N LYS A 30 -18.64 -7.61 19.76
CA LYS A 30 -18.18 -6.42 20.51
C LYS A 30 -19.06 -5.20 20.27
N ALA A 31 -19.41 -4.94 19.01
CA ALA A 31 -20.25 -3.81 18.66
C ALA A 31 -21.69 -3.96 19.22
N ASN A 32 -22.20 -5.19 19.25
CA ASN A 32 -23.52 -5.49 19.84
C ASN A 32 -23.52 -5.36 21.37
N ASP A 33 -22.47 -5.85 22.04
CA ASP A 33 -22.35 -5.81 23.50
C ASP A 33 -22.13 -4.39 24.05
N ASP A 34 -21.60 -3.49 23.22
CA ASP A 34 -21.28 -2.11 23.60
C ASP A 34 -21.76 -1.12 22.51
N PRO A 35 -23.04 -0.82 22.48
CA PRO A 35 -23.63 0.09 21.45
C PRO A 35 -23.25 1.56 21.63
N ALA A 36 -22.64 1.95 22.76
CA ALA A 36 -22.25 3.34 23.03
C ALA A 36 -20.94 3.73 22.33
N ASN A 37 -20.12 2.77 21.94
CA ASN A 37 -18.82 3.00 21.30
C ASN A 37 -18.81 2.57 19.84
N MET A 38 -17.94 3.22 19.04
CA MET A 38 -17.71 2.89 17.64
C MET A 38 -16.64 1.81 17.51
N TYR A 39 -16.88 0.86 16.61
CA TYR A 39 -15.99 -0.24 16.30
C TYR A 39 -15.56 -0.21 14.84
N PHE A 40 -14.31 -0.57 14.59
CA PHE A 40 -13.75 -0.61 13.25
C PHE A 40 -13.13 -1.99 12.99
N LEU A 41 -13.56 -2.65 11.91
CA LEU A 41 -12.92 -3.85 11.40
C LEU A 41 -12.10 -3.48 10.17
N VAL A 42 -10.78 -3.51 10.32
CA VAL A 42 -9.85 -3.20 9.23
C VAL A 42 -9.46 -4.48 8.51
N ILE A 43 -9.62 -4.50 7.19
CA ILE A 43 -9.30 -5.61 6.29
C ILE A 43 -8.20 -5.11 5.35
N GLU A 44 -6.96 -5.52 5.61
CA GLU A 44 -5.84 -5.16 4.75
C GLU A 44 -5.80 -6.06 3.51
N GLU A 45 -5.49 -5.46 2.36
CA GLU A 45 -5.34 -6.15 1.07
C GLU A 45 -6.53 -7.04 0.71
N ILE A 46 -7.74 -6.50 0.76
CA ILE A 46 -8.99 -7.26 0.54
C ILE A 46 -9.02 -8.03 -0.79
N ASN A 47 -8.27 -7.57 -1.78
CA ASN A 47 -8.15 -8.18 -3.10
C ASN A 47 -7.05 -9.26 -3.20
N ARG A 48 -6.33 -9.58 -2.12
CA ARG A 48 -5.40 -10.74 -2.09
C ARG A 48 -6.13 -12.07 -2.07
N GLY A 49 -7.39 -12.07 -1.71
CA GLY A 49 -8.26 -13.25 -1.76
C GLY A 49 -9.51 -13.00 -2.59
N ASN A 50 -10.23 -14.07 -2.88
CA ASN A 50 -11.56 -13.95 -3.49
C ASN A 50 -12.55 -13.38 -2.47
N ALA A 51 -12.63 -12.05 -2.39
CA ALA A 51 -13.44 -11.35 -1.39
C ALA A 51 -14.92 -11.78 -1.40
N PRO A 52 -15.63 -11.87 -2.55
CA PRO A 52 -16.99 -12.39 -2.58
C PRO A 52 -17.14 -13.78 -1.95
N ALA A 53 -16.21 -14.70 -2.21
CA ALA A 53 -16.24 -16.03 -1.62
C ALA A 53 -15.90 -16.03 -0.11
N ILE A 54 -15.00 -15.16 0.33
CA ILE A 54 -14.62 -15.02 1.74
C ILE A 54 -15.78 -14.44 2.55
N PHE A 55 -16.49 -13.46 2.01
CA PHE A 55 -17.65 -12.85 2.65
C PHE A 55 -18.87 -13.77 2.64
N GLY A 56 -19.05 -14.58 1.58
CA GLY A 56 -20.19 -15.50 1.48
C GLY A 56 -21.52 -14.78 1.74
N ASP A 57 -22.37 -15.36 2.61
CA ASP A 57 -23.69 -14.80 2.90
C ASP A 57 -23.65 -13.43 3.57
N ILE A 58 -22.57 -13.07 4.27
CA ILE A 58 -22.47 -11.74 4.90
C ILE A 58 -22.25 -10.61 3.90
N PHE A 59 -21.96 -10.93 2.62
CA PHE A 59 -21.83 -9.97 1.56
C PHE A 59 -23.02 -9.02 1.44
N GLN A 60 -24.25 -9.52 1.57
CA GLN A 60 -25.46 -8.69 1.53
C GLN A 60 -25.61 -7.76 2.74
N LEU A 61 -24.92 -8.03 3.85
CA LEU A 61 -24.97 -7.19 5.04
C LEU A 61 -24.18 -5.88 4.88
N LEU A 62 -23.36 -5.78 3.83
CA LEU A 62 -22.56 -4.56 3.54
C LEU A 62 -23.43 -3.39 3.08
N ASP A 63 -24.64 -3.65 2.55
CA ASP A 63 -25.57 -2.57 2.19
C ASP A 63 -26.09 -1.87 3.46
N ARG A 64 -25.98 -0.54 3.52
CA ARG A 64 -26.36 0.28 4.67
C ARG A 64 -27.57 1.19 4.38
N ASN A 65 -28.28 1.53 5.42
CA ASN A 65 -29.25 2.62 5.43
C ASN A 65 -28.53 3.96 5.71
N ASP A 66 -29.23 5.08 5.54
CA ASP A 66 -28.68 6.42 5.76
C ASP A 66 -28.24 6.67 7.21
N ASP A 67 -28.81 5.94 8.18
CA ASP A 67 -28.41 5.97 9.59
C ASP A 67 -27.19 5.08 9.91
N GLY A 68 -26.59 4.47 8.90
CA GLY A 68 -25.46 3.56 9.02
C GLY A 68 -25.83 2.14 9.48
N SER A 69 -27.09 1.83 9.77
CA SER A 69 -27.53 0.47 10.12
C SER A 69 -27.57 -0.44 8.89
N GLY A 70 -27.42 -1.75 9.11
CA GLY A 70 -27.51 -2.74 8.03
C GLY A 70 -28.90 -2.76 7.38
N LYS A 71 -28.93 -2.64 6.04
CA LYS A 71 -30.17 -2.67 5.27
C LYS A 71 -30.80 -4.06 5.21
N TYR A 72 -29.97 -5.07 5.02
CA TYR A 72 -30.40 -6.48 4.93
C TYR A 72 -29.98 -7.27 6.16
N HIS A 73 -30.53 -8.47 6.30
CA HIS A 73 -30.20 -9.40 7.36
C HIS A 73 -29.98 -10.80 6.80
N ILE A 74 -29.28 -11.63 7.57
CA ILE A 74 -29.13 -13.06 7.29
C ILE A 74 -29.55 -13.85 8.53
N SER A 75 -29.78 -15.14 8.34
CA SER A 75 -29.93 -16.14 9.41
C SER A 75 -28.72 -17.04 9.39
N ASN A 76 -28.03 -17.16 10.52
CA ASN A 76 -26.93 -18.10 10.71
C ASN A 76 -26.89 -18.49 12.19
N TYR A 77 -27.13 -19.77 12.46
CA TYR A 77 -27.22 -20.34 13.78
C TYR A 77 -26.01 -20.02 14.67
N ASP A 78 -24.81 -20.28 14.15
CA ASP A 78 -23.59 -20.18 14.93
C ASP A 78 -23.23 -18.71 15.25
N ILE A 79 -23.37 -17.81 14.26
CA ILE A 79 -23.14 -16.38 14.48
C ILE A 79 -24.17 -15.84 15.48
N ALA A 80 -25.46 -16.15 15.29
CA ALA A 80 -26.52 -15.64 16.13
C ALA A 80 -26.34 -16.07 17.59
N LYS A 81 -26.00 -17.35 17.81
CA LYS A 81 -25.72 -17.91 19.15
C LYS A 81 -24.53 -17.21 19.81
N ILE A 82 -23.44 -16.96 19.08
CA ILE A 82 -22.24 -16.30 19.62
C ILE A 82 -22.50 -14.83 19.94
N VAL A 83 -23.17 -14.11 19.02
CA VAL A 83 -23.34 -12.66 19.12
C VAL A 83 -24.46 -12.29 20.09
N TYR A 84 -25.63 -12.95 19.98
CA TYR A 84 -26.84 -12.56 20.68
C TYR A 84 -27.25 -13.53 21.79
N GLY A 85 -26.62 -14.71 21.86
CA GLY A 85 -27.06 -15.77 22.79
C GLY A 85 -28.36 -16.45 22.37
N ASP A 86 -28.95 -16.06 21.24
CA ASP A 86 -30.20 -16.59 20.67
C ASP A 86 -29.90 -17.05 19.23
N GLU A 87 -30.01 -18.35 19.01
CA GLU A 87 -29.69 -19.01 17.74
C GLU A 87 -30.67 -18.65 16.59
N ASN A 88 -31.82 -18.08 16.89
CA ASN A 88 -32.83 -17.66 15.92
C ASN A 88 -32.76 -16.15 15.64
N HIS A 89 -31.86 -15.42 16.29
CA HIS A 89 -31.74 -13.99 16.09
C HIS A 89 -31.27 -13.67 14.67
N ILE A 90 -31.91 -12.69 14.04
CA ILE A 90 -31.48 -12.18 12.72
C ILE A 90 -30.19 -11.37 12.85
N ILE A 91 -29.26 -11.56 11.93
CA ILE A 91 -27.97 -10.93 11.96
C ILE A 91 -27.99 -9.71 11.05
N LYS A 92 -27.63 -8.55 11.60
CA LYS A 92 -27.39 -7.28 10.88
C LYS A 92 -26.10 -6.67 11.35
N ILE A 93 -25.48 -5.85 10.52
CA ILE A 93 -24.36 -5.02 10.96
C ILE A 93 -24.94 -3.76 11.62
N PRO A 94 -24.64 -3.49 12.90
CA PRO A 94 -25.15 -2.32 13.60
C PRO A 94 -24.48 -1.02 13.09
N SER A 95 -25.10 0.14 13.37
CA SER A 95 -24.58 1.44 12.93
C SER A 95 -23.22 1.82 13.55
N ASN A 96 -22.90 1.24 14.72
CA ASN A 96 -21.63 1.48 15.41
C ASN A 96 -20.50 0.54 14.96
N LEU A 97 -20.69 -0.29 13.92
CA LEU A 97 -19.63 -1.12 13.34
C LEU A 97 -19.33 -0.68 11.90
N THR A 98 -18.14 -0.16 11.68
CA THR A 98 -17.62 0.23 10.37
C THR A 98 -16.58 -0.77 9.88
N LEU A 99 -16.71 -1.19 8.61
CA LEU A 99 -15.69 -1.98 7.93
C LEU A 99 -14.84 -1.06 7.07
N LEU A 100 -13.53 -1.14 7.25
CA LEU A 100 -12.54 -0.44 6.43
C LEU A 100 -11.72 -1.48 5.67
N ALA A 101 -11.42 -1.22 4.41
CA ALA A 101 -10.59 -2.11 3.64
C ALA A 101 -9.52 -1.34 2.87
N THR A 102 -8.35 -1.93 2.71
CA THR A 102 -7.32 -1.45 1.80
C THR A 102 -7.19 -2.41 0.63
N MET A 103 -6.85 -1.89 -0.54
CA MET A 103 -6.49 -2.70 -1.69
C MET A 103 -5.41 -2.02 -2.52
N ASN A 104 -4.55 -2.83 -3.13
CA ASN A 104 -3.65 -2.39 -4.17
C ASN A 104 -4.19 -2.91 -5.50
N THR A 105 -4.69 -2.01 -6.34
CA THR A 105 -5.32 -2.37 -7.63
C THR A 105 -4.30 -2.78 -8.69
N SER A 106 -3.05 -2.42 -8.50
CA SER A 106 -1.96 -2.57 -9.45
C SER A 106 -1.08 -3.81 -9.20
N ASP A 107 -1.32 -4.50 -8.10
CA ASP A 107 -0.52 -5.66 -7.75
C ASP A 107 -0.78 -6.85 -8.70
N GLN A 108 0.28 -7.55 -9.06
CA GLN A 108 0.16 -8.79 -9.83
C GLN A 108 -0.38 -9.90 -8.92
N ASN A 109 -1.20 -10.81 -9.47
CA ASN A 109 -1.81 -11.92 -8.74
C ASN A 109 -2.82 -11.50 -7.65
N VAL A 110 -3.58 -10.45 -7.88
CA VAL A 110 -4.74 -10.08 -7.06
C VAL A 110 -6.05 -10.42 -7.76
N PHE A 111 -7.10 -10.62 -6.97
CA PHE A 111 -8.44 -10.84 -7.49
C PHE A 111 -9.08 -9.51 -7.86
N THR A 112 -9.73 -9.49 -9.03
CA THR A 112 -10.56 -8.34 -9.41
C THR A 112 -11.85 -8.37 -8.59
N LEU A 113 -12.15 -7.27 -7.91
CA LEU A 113 -13.43 -7.12 -7.24
C LEU A 113 -14.52 -6.84 -8.27
N ASP A 114 -15.59 -7.63 -8.27
CA ASP A 114 -16.71 -7.42 -9.16
C ASP A 114 -17.48 -6.14 -8.80
N THR A 115 -18.28 -5.64 -9.76
CA THR A 115 -19.06 -4.40 -9.61
C THR A 115 -20.07 -4.50 -8.47
N ALA A 116 -20.65 -5.69 -8.23
CA ALA A 116 -21.62 -5.90 -7.17
C ALA A 116 -20.98 -5.77 -5.79
N PHE A 117 -19.71 -6.19 -5.65
CA PHE A 117 -18.94 -6.03 -4.43
C PHE A 117 -18.51 -4.57 -4.24
N GLN A 118 -17.95 -3.95 -5.30
CA GLN A 118 -17.45 -2.56 -5.25
C GLN A 118 -18.52 -1.55 -4.86
N ARG A 119 -19.74 -1.65 -5.41
CA ARG A 119 -20.86 -0.71 -5.15
C ARG A 119 -21.29 -0.62 -3.68
N ARG A 120 -20.88 -1.56 -2.83
CA ARG A 120 -21.18 -1.59 -1.40
C ARG A 120 -20.14 -0.88 -0.54
N TRP A 121 -19.09 -0.39 -1.18
CA TRP A 121 -17.99 0.32 -0.54
C TRP A 121 -17.94 1.77 -1.00
N GLU A 122 -17.71 2.65 -0.08
CA GLU A 122 -17.29 4.01 -0.40
C GLU A 122 -15.79 3.97 -0.76
N MET A 123 -15.51 4.24 -2.04
CA MET A 123 -14.15 4.12 -2.58
C MET A 123 -13.40 5.43 -2.43
N HIS A 124 -12.22 5.37 -1.85
CA HIS A 124 -11.34 6.52 -1.67
C HIS A 124 -9.95 6.24 -2.25
N LEU A 125 -9.55 7.04 -3.24
CA LEU A 125 -8.20 6.96 -3.82
C LEU A 125 -7.21 7.70 -2.93
N ILE A 126 -6.22 6.97 -2.40
CA ILE A 126 -5.07 7.56 -1.71
C ILE A 126 -4.06 7.97 -2.77
N LYS A 127 -3.88 9.29 -2.96
CA LYS A 127 -2.91 9.82 -3.91
C LYS A 127 -1.48 9.50 -3.46
N ASN A 128 -0.65 9.10 -4.41
CA ASN A 128 0.79 8.98 -4.19
C ASN A 128 1.41 10.39 -4.15
N ASP A 129 1.65 10.89 -2.96
CA ASP A 129 2.24 12.23 -2.71
C ASP A 129 3.53 12.06 -1.92
N VAL A 130 4.64 11.98 -2.63
CA VAL A 130 5.97 11.74 -2.03
C VAL A 130 6.41 12.89 -1.14
N ALA A 131 5.97 14.11 -1.44
CA ALA A 131 6.32 15.31 -0.65
C ALA A 131 5.80 15.25 0.79
N LYS A 132 4.72 14.49 1.03
CA LYS A 132 4.14 14.30 2.38
C LYS A 132 4.91 13.32 3.26
N ALA A 133 5.88 12.56 2.72
CA ALA A 133 6.70 11.70 3.56
C ALA A 133 7.52 12.53 4.57
N ILE A 134 7.53 12.13 5.83
CA ILE A 134 8.27 12.82 6.90
C ILE A 134 9.75 13.01 6.54
N HIS A 135 10.31 12.05 5.80
CA HIS A 135 11.71 12.04 5.35
C HIS A 135 11.90 12.48 3.89
N SER A 136 10.91 13.11 3.26
CA SER A 136 10.99 13.56 1.86
C SER A 136 12.19 14.48 1.59
N ARG A 137 12.59 15.29 2.59
CA ARG A 137 13.73 16.20 2.52
C ARG A 137 15.07 15.55 2.89
N THR A 138 15.08 14.30 3.33
CA THR A 138 16.31 13.59 3.67
C THR A 138 17.12 13.32 2.41
N VAL A 139 18.38 13.76 2.39
CA VAL A 139 19.30 13.56 1.28
C VAL A 139 19.74 12.09 1.24
N ILE A 140 19.77 11.51 0.04
CA ILE A 140 20.28 10.17 -0.20
C ILE A 140 21.81 10.22 -0.02
N GLU A 141 22.34 9.37 0.85
CA GLU A 141 23.78 9.36 1.17
C GLU A 141 24.63 9.15 -0.08
N GLY A 142 25.64 10.01 -0.25
CA GLY A 142 26.51 10.02 -1.43
C GLY A 142 25.92 10.76 -2.64
N SER A 143 24.82 11.48 -2.46
CA SER A 143 24.20 12.31 -3.50
C SER A 143 23.86 13.71 -2.99
N LEU A 144 23.45 14.60 -3.90
CA LEU A 144 22.91 15.93 -3.61
C LEU A 144 21.36 15.93 -3.62
N VAL A 145 20.75 14.78 -3.85
CA VAL A 145 19.30 14.66 -4.14
C VAL A 145 18.57 14.13 -2.91
N SER A 146 17.48 14.81 -2.52
CA SER A 146 16.60 14.33 -1.46
C SER A 146 15.71 13.18 -1.95
N TRP A 147 15.24 12.34 -1.01
CA TRP A 147 14.31 11.24 -1.32
C TRP A 147 13.07 11.72 -2.08
N GLY A 148 12.44 12.79 -1.61
CA GLY A 148 11.25 13.35 -2.26
C GLY A 148 11.50 13.75 -3.70
N LYS A 149 12.60 14.45 -3.98
CA LYS A 149 12.96 14.88 -5.32
C LYS A 149 13.33 13.70 -6.23
N PHE A 150 14.09 12.73 -5.69
CA PHE A 150 14.42 11.51 -6.40
C PHE A 150 13.16 10.75 -6.82
N ALA A 151 12.24 10.50 -5.87
CA ALA A 151 11.05 9.73 -6.13
C ALA A 151 10.06 10.46 -7.06
N ASP A 152 9.95 11.79 -6.96
CA ASP A 152 9.10 12.61 -7.82
C ASP A 152 9.56 12.54 -9.28
N VAL A 153 10.84 12.81 -9.54
CA VAL A 153 11.41 12.72 -10.89
C VAL A 153 11.35 11.29 -11.43
N THR A 154 11.67 10.30 -10.59
CA THR A 154 11.61 8.88 -10.97
C THR A 154 10.19 8.47 -11.35
N ASN A 155 9.19 8.90 -10.59
CA ASN A 155 7.78 8.62 -10.88
C ASN A 155 7.33 9.26 -12.20
N ALA A 156 7.79 10.47 -12.51
CA ALA A 156 7.53 11.11 -13.80
C ALA A 156 8.17 10.31 -14.96
N GLU A 157 9.39 9.80 -14.79
CA GLU A 157 10.04 8.95 -15.80
C GLU A 157 9.33 7.58 -15.95
N ILE A 158 8.84 6.98 -14.87
CA ILE A 158 8.05 5.74 -14.92
C ILE A 158 6.76 5.93 -15.72
N ILE A 159 6.04 7.04 -15.49
CA ILE A 159 4.83 7.36 -16.25
C ILE A 159 5.16 7.54 -17.74
N ARG A 160 6.17 8.35 -18.05
CA ARG A 160 6.60 8.57 -19.44
C ARG A 160 7.00 7.28 -20.15
N PHE A 161 7.77 6.43 -19.47
CA PHE A 161 8.17 5.13 -19.99
C PHE A 161 6.97 4.19 -20.18
N GLY A 162 6.00 4.27 -19.27
CA GLY A 162 4.74 3.52 -19.34
C GLY A 162 3.90 3.87 -20.56
N GLU A 163 3.82 5.13 -20.95
CA GLU A 163 3.12 5.58 -22.17
C GLU A 163 3.74 5.00 -23.43
N GLU A 164 5.07 4.83 -23.45
CA GLU A 164 5.82 4.29 -24.61
C GLU A 164 5.75 2.74 -24.67
N THR A 165 5.71 2.06 -23.54
CA THR A 165 5.89 0.60 -23.45
C THR A 165 4.64 -0.17 -23.03
N GLY A 166 3.55 0.53 -22.66
CA GLY A 166 2.36 -0.07 -22.07
C GLY A 166 2.58 -0.59 -20.63
N SER A 167 3.66 -0.16 -19.97
CA SER A 167 3.92 -0.47 -18.58
C SER A 167 2.93 0.29 -17.68
N SER A 168 2.56 -0.29 -16.57
CA SER A 168 1.56 0.27 -15.68
C SER A 168 2.15 1.36 -14.76
N GLU A 169 1.38 2.42 -14.50
CA GLU A 169 1.74 3.51 -13.57
C GLU A 169 1.86 3.06 -12.10
N ASP A 170 1.45 1.84 -11.81
CA ASP A 170 1.55 1.17 -10.50
C ASP A 170 2.99 0.90 -10.05
N LYS A 171 3.94 0.95 -10.98
CA LYS A 171 5.37 0.83 -10.66
C LYS A 171 5.97 2.08 -10.02
N ARG A 172 5.17 3.12 -9.78
CA ARG A 172 5.65 4.33 -9.13
C ARG A 172 6.10 4.06 -7.69
N LEU A 173 7.16 4.75 -7.29
CA LEU A 173 7.64 4.73 -5.92
C LEU A 173 6.63 5.42 -5.01
N GLY A 174 6.15 4.73 -3.99
CA GLY A 174 5.33 5.31 -2.94
C GLY A 174 6.16 6.22 -2.01
N ALA A 175 5.48 7.13 -1.30
CA ALA A 175 6.10 8.08 -0.37
C ALA A 175 7.02 7.40 0.68
N TYR A 176 6.67 6.20 1.10
CA TYR A 176 7.39 5.39 2.09
C TYR A 176 8.02 4.13 1.50
N PHE A 177 8.25 4.10 0.19
CA PHE A 177 8.92 2.97 -0.47
C PHE A 177 10.30 2.70 0.14
N ALA A 178 11.06 3.75 0.42
CA ALA A 178 12.27 3.68 1.23
C ALA A 178 12.07 4.38 2.58
N ARG A 179 12.56 3.78 3.66
CA ARG A 179 12.59 4.40 4.99
C ARG A 179 13.87 5.24 5.14
N ILE A 180 13.88 6.14 6.12
CA ILE A 180 15.03 7.02 6.37
C ILE A 180 16.36 6.24 6.55
N ASN A 181 16.32 5.10 7.23
CA ASN A 181 17.49 4.24 7.45
C ASN A 181 17.87 3.36 6.26
N GLU A 182 17.16 3.49 5.15
CA GLU A 182 17.41 2.82 3.87
C GLU A 182 17.95 3.79 2.80
N LEU A 183 18.09 5.08 3.13
CA LEU A 183 18.68 6.10 2.25
C LEU A 183 20.22 6.14 2.33
N THR A 184 20.84 5.07 2.79
CA THR A 184 22.30 4.92 2.92
C THR A 184 22.92 4.33 1.66
N ARG A 185 24.24 4.55 1.45
CA ARG A 185 24.97 3.98 0.32
C ARG A 185 24.91 2.46 0.22
N GLU A 186 24.69 1.78 1.33
CA GLU A 186 24.59 0.33 1.36
C GLU A 186 23.21 -0.18 0.97
N LYS A 187 22.14 0.44 1.52
CA LYS A 187 20.76 -0.09 1.42
C LYS A 187 19.97 0.49 0.25
N PHE A 188 20.22 1.75 -0.08
CA PHE A 188 19.49 2.43 -1.15
C PHE A 188 19.65 1.70 -2.50
N PRO A 189 20.85 1.33 -2.96
CA PRO A 189 21.00 0.61 -4.22
C PRO A 189 20.38 -0.78 -4.18
N GLU A 190 20.47 -1.52 -3.06
CA GLU A 190 19.92 -2.87 -2.94
C GLU A 190 18.38 -2.91 -2.90
N LYS A 191 17.75 -1.82 -2.52
CA LYS A 191 16.30 -1.74 -2.45
C LYS A 191 15.71 -0.93 -3.60
N VAL A 192 16.12 0.32 -3.72
CA VAL A 192 15.50 1.27 -4.64
C VAL A 192 16.03 1.10 -6.05
N LEU A 193 17.35 1.15 -6.24
CA LEU A 193 17.93 1.01 -7.59
C LEU A 193 17.70 -0.39 -8.15
N LYS A 194 17.76 -1.42 -7.29
CA LYS A 194 17.39 -2.79 -7.67
C LYS A 194 15.95 -2.88 -8.15
N TYR A 195 14.98 -2.29 -7.45
CA TYR A 195 13.58 -2.28 -7.89
C TYR A 195 13.42 -1.59 -9.25
N LEU A 196 14.07 -0.45 -9.44
CA LEU A 196 14.02 0.28 -10.71
C LEU A 196 14.65 -0.53 -11.85
N TRP A 197 15.73 -1.27 -11.58
CA TRP A 197 16.43 -2.11 -12.54
C TRP A 197 15.66 -3.38 -12.93
N ASP A 198 15.12 -4.08 -11.93
CA ASP A 198 14.50 -5.42 -12.12
C ASP A 198 13.03 -5.33 -12.51
N ASP A 199 12.35 -4.23 -12.19
CA ASP A 199 10.90 -4.11 -12.31
C ASP A 199 10.46 -2.88 -13.11
N ALA A 200 10.73 -1.66 -12.63
CA ALA A 200 10.17 -0.46 -13.23
C ALA A 200 10.68 -0.22 -14.66
N PHE A 201 11.99 -0.36 -14.89
CA PHE A 201 12.63 -0.16 -16.19
C PHE A 201 13.20 -1.46 -16.80
N LYS A 202 12.65 -2.61 -16.42
CA LYS A 202 13.11 -3.92 -16.85
C LYS A 202 13.15 -4.09 -18.38
N MET A 203 12.22 -3.48 -19.10
CA MET A 203 12.09 -3.60 -20.55
C MET A 203 13.12 -2.76 -21.30
N ASP A 204 13.53 -1.62 -20.73
CA ASP A 204 14.63 -0.79 -21.23
C ASP A 204 15.30 -0.03 -20.09
N ARG A 205 16.34 -0.64 -19.54
CA ARG A 205 17.10 -0.09 -18.41
C ARG A 205 17.81 1.23 -18.78
N TYR A 206 18.25 1.36 -20.03
CA TYR A 206 19.00 2.51 -20.49
C TYR A 206 18.12 3.75 -20.78
N SER A 207 16.80 3.63 -20.67
CA SER A 207 15.92 4.80 -20.60
C SER A 207 16.13 5.59 -19.31
N TYR A 208 16.56 4.93 -18.22
CA TYR A 208 16.72 5.49 -16.87
C TYR A 208 18.17 5.46 -16.35
N PHE A 209 18.87 4.34 -16.53
CA PHE A 209 20.25 4.14 -16.08
C PHE A 209 21.26 4.59 -17.14
N ASN A 210 22.50 4.88 -16.69
CA ASN A 210 23.62 5.18 -17.56
C ASN A 210 23.98 3.96 -18.41
N GLU A 211 24.28 4.19 -19.69
CA GLU A 211 24.65 3.12 -20.66
C GLU A 211 25.87 2.28 -20.24
N ASN A 212 26.73 2.85 -19.39
CA ASN A 212 27.89 2.12 -18.84
C ASN A 212 27.50 1.12 -17.75
N MET A 213 26.26 1.15 -17.23
CA MET A 213 25.76 0.21 -16.21
C MET A 213 25.30 -1.07 -16.91
N SER A 214 26.19 -2.04 -17.08
CA SER A 214 25.89 -3.29 -17.79
C SER A 214 25.16 -4.34 -16.95
N SER A 215 25.19 -4.21 -15.62
CA SER A 215 24.55 -5.13 -14.68
C SER A 215 24.08 -4.44 -13.41
N LEU A 216 23.16 -5.09 -12.67
CA LEU A 216 22.72 -4.62 -11.36
C LEU A 216 23.89 -4.58 -10.34
N ASP A 217 24.78 -5.59 -10.39
CA ASP A 217 25.93 -5.65 -9.50
C ASP A 217 26.80 -4.40 -9.69
N MET A 218 27.04 -4.01 -10.92
CA MET A 218 27.81 -2.79 -11.24
C MET A 218 27.12 -1.52 -10.73
N VAL A 219 25.80 -1.43 -10.83
CA VAL A 219 25.02 -0.30 -10.26
C VAL A 219 25.21 -0.22 -8.75
N ILE A 220 25.15 -1.36 -8.05
CA ILE A 220 25.31 -1.47 -6.60
C ILE A 220 26.75 -1.12 -6.19
N GLU A 221 27.75 -1.68 -6.86
CA GLU A 221 29.16 -1.45 -6.57
C GLU A 221 29.54 0.03 -6.75
N VAL A 222 29.17 0.63 -7.89
CA VAL A 222 29.44 2.05 -8.16
C VAL A 222 28.79 2.96 -7.12
N PHE A 223 27.60 2.63 -6.64
CA PHE A 223 26.92 3.43 -5.62
C PHE A 223 27.53 3.27 -4.22
N ARG A 224 28.18 2.13 -3.93
CA ARG A 224 28.87 1.87 -2.67
C ARG A 224 30.28 2.45 -2.59
N GLU A 225 30.89 2.75 -3.75
CA GLU A 225 32.23 3.35 -3.77
C GLU A 225 32.27 4.65 -2.94
N GLU A 226 33.37 4.88 -2.26
CA GLU A 226 33.57 6.16 -1.61
C GLU A 226 33.68 7.26 -2.70
N PRO A 227 32.89 8.34 -2.59
CA PRO A 227 32.95 9.39 -3.57
C PRO A 227 34.34 10.03 -3.58
N VAL A 228 35.04 9.91 -4.69
CA VAL A 228 36.27 10.67 -4.92
C VAL A 228 35.87 12.12 -5.05
N SER A 229 36.10 12.92 -3.99
CA SER A 229 35.79 14.36 -3.87
C SER A 229 34.67 14.91 -4.75
N GLN A 230 33.50 15.22 -4.13
CA GLN A 230 32.36 15.95 -4.70
C GLN A 230 31.60 15.26 -5.86
N THR A 231 31.81 14.00 -6.17
CA THR A 231 31.09 13.31 -7.22
C THR A 231 29.78 12.72 -6.66
N ASP A 232 28.65 13.21 -7.16
CA ASP A 232 27.32 12.66 -6.85
C ASP A 232 27.19 11.24 -7.44
N LEU A 233 26.94 10.24 -6.59
CA LEU A 233 26.85 8.84 -7.00
C LEU A 233 25.66 8.58 -7.94
N LEU A 234 24.54 9.31 -7.78
CA LEU A 234 23.40 9.22 -8.69
C LEU A 234 23.79 9.70 -10.10
N LYS A 235 24.64 10.70 -10.24
CA LYS A 235 25.16 11.16 -11.54
C LYS A 235 25.91 10.06 -12.30
N ARG A 236 26.60 9.17 -11.57
CA ARG A 236 27.36 8.07 -12.19
C ARG A 236 26.44 6.94 -12.65
N VAL A 237 25.38 6.68 -11.91
CA VAL A 237 24.48 5.52 -12.09
C VAL A 237 23.35 5.83 -13.04
N LEU A 238 22.79 7.05 -12.99
CA LEU A 238 21.63 7.45 -13.77
C LEU A 238 22.01 8.04 -15.13
N LYS A 239 21.09 7.93 -16.09
CA LYS A 239 21.19 8.65 -17.36
C LYS A 239 21.28 10.14 -17.08
N TYR A 240 22.18 10.84 -17.78
CA TYR A 240 22.44 12.26 -17.55
C TYR A 240 21.17 13.12 -17.55
N GLY A 241 20.28 12.95 -18.53
CA GLY A 241 19.02 13.70 -18.61
C GLY A 241 18.01 13.41 -17.48
N VAL A 242 18.11 12.25 -16.82
CA VAL A 242 17.31 11.93 -15.62
C VAL A 242 17.91 12.62 -14.40
N TYR A 243 19.23 12.52 -14.24
CA TYR A 243 19.94 13.16 -13.13
C TYR A 243 19.77 14.69 -13.13
N THR A 244 19.91 15.35 -14.28
CA THR A 244 19.76 16.82 -14.38
C THR A 244 18.41 17.31 -13.90
N LYS A 245 17.32 16.60 -14.20
CA LYS A 245 15.97 16.91 -13.69
C LYS A 245 15.87 16.86 -12.16
N MET A 246 16.75 16.10 -11.51
CA MET A 246 16.78 16.01 -10.05
C MET A 246 17.50 17.18 -9.40
N VAL A 247 18.44 17.82 -10.08
CA VAL A 247 19.29 18.88 -9.52
C VAL A 247 18.93 20.29 -10.01
N GLU A 248 18.36 20.47 -11.20
CA GLU A 248 18.05 21.78 -11.81
C GLU A 248 17.10 22.66 -10.96
N GLN A 249 16.24 22.09 -10.11
CA GLN A 249 15.36 22.88 -9.22
C GLN A 249 15.99 23.26 -7.89
N VAL A 250 17.15 22.72 -7.54
CA VAL A 250 17.87 23.10 -6.31
C VAL A 250 18.49 24.51 -6.50
N GLU A 251 18.94 24.83 -7.71
CA GLU A 251 19.51 26.14 -8.02
C GLU A 251 18.48 27.29 -8.07
N LEU A 252 17.23 26.99 -8.44
CA LEU A 252 16.15 28.00 -8.46
C LEU A 252 15.69 28.39 -7.05
N GLN A 253 15.62 27.45 -6.12
CA GLN A 253 15.24 27.74 -4.74
C GLN A 253 16.34 28.44 -3.93
N SER A 254 17.61 28.18 -4.19
CA SER A 254 18.73 28.89 -3.57
C SER A 254 18.86 30.33 -4.04
N ASN A 255 18.40 30.65 -5.25
CA ASN A 255 18.40 32.03 -5.77
C ASN A 255 17.20 32.87 -5.30
N GLU A 256 16.09 32.26 -4.87
CA GLU A 256 14.93 32.97 -4.29
C GLU A 256 15.14 33.28 -2.81
N GLU A 257 15.83 32.44 -2.04
CA GLU A 257 16.17 32.71 -0.62
C GLU A 257 17.32 33.72 -0.46
N GLY A 258 18.16 33.89 -1.48
CA GLY A 258 19.28 34.85 -1.45
C GLY A 258 18.90 36.31 -1.75
N ASN A 259 17.64 36.62 -2.10
CA ASN A 259 17.23 37.96 -2.53
C ASN A 259 16.28 38.68 -1.55
N VAL A 260 16.14 38.20 -0.31
CA VAL A 260 15.25 38.81 0.70
C VAL A 260 15.99 39.63 1.76
N ASP A 261 17.33 39.66 1.76
CA ASP A 261 18.13 40.48 2.68
C ASP A 261 18.80 41.65 1.95
N GLY A 262 18.00 42.58 1.45
CA GLY A 262 18.55 43.76 0.78
C GLY A 262 17.50 44.81 0.37
N GLU A 263 16.73 45.33 1.35
CA GLU A 263 16.15 46.68 1.33
C GLU A 263 15.77 47.12 2.74
#